data_d76d6bfb643faef013a668dad964c0e9
#
_entry.id   d76d6bfb643faef013a668dad964c0e9
#
_cell.length_a   1.000
_cell.length_b   1.000
_cell.length_c   1.000
_cell.angle_alpha   90.00
_cell.angle_beta   90.00
_cell.angle_gamma   90.00
#
_symmetry.space_group_name_H-M   'P 1'
#
loop_
_entity.id
_entity.type
_entity.pdbx_description
1 polymer ?
#
loop_
_entity_poly.entity_id
_entity_poly.type
_entity_poly.pdbx_seq_one_letter_code
_entity_poly.pdbx_strand_id
1 'polypeptide(L)' 'PDEKRQAVLLYYFFDMTDVEIAELMKVPRSTVQYRRTSSFELLKRYLEERADEWDEL' A
#
# COMPACT_ATOMS: atom_id res chain seq x y z
N PRO A 1 1.72 8.85 3.73
CA PRO A 1 1.03 8.94 5.00
C PRO A 1 -0.21 8.08 5.05
N ASP A 2 -1.18 8.45 5.87
CA ASP A 2 -2.31 7.59 6.21
C ASP A 2 -3.15 7.14 5.02
N GLU A 3 -3.32 7.98 4.02
CA GLU A 3 -4.14 7.66 2.85
C GLU A 3 -3.55 6.51 2.04
N LYS A 4 -2.23 6.51 1.88
CA LYS A 4 -1.54 5.43 1.17
C LYS A 4 -1.62 4.13 1.97
N ARG A 5 -1.43 4.22 3.27
CA ARG A 5 -1.52 3.07 4.16
C ARG A 5 -2.91 2.47 4.14
N GLN A 6 -3.94 3.31 4.16
CA GLN A 6 -5.33 2.86 4.09
C GLN A 6 -5.60 2.10 2.79
N ALA A 7 -5.12 2.60 1.66
CA ALA A 7 -5.31 1.94 0.38
C ALA A 7 -4.68 0.54 0.38
N VAL A 8 -3.48 0.42 0.92
CA VAL A 8 -2.78 -0.86 1.02
C VAL A 8 -3.55 -1.83 1.91
N LEU A 9 -3.99 -1.37 3.07
CA LEU A 9 -4.75 -2.22 3.99
C LEU A 9 -6.05 -2.70 3.39
N LEU A 10 -6.81 -1.82 2.75
CA LEU A 10 -8.08 -2.19 2.15
C LEU A 10 -7.89 -3.18 1.01
N TYR A 11 -6.85 -3.02 0.24
CA TYR A 11 -6.58 -3.91 -0.90
C TYR A 11 -6.10 -5.29 -0.44
N TYR A 12 -5.11 -5.34 0.43
CA TYR A 12 -4.43 -6.60 0.77
C TYR A 12 -5.06 -7.34 1.95
N PHE A 13 -5.58 -6.63 2.94
CA PHE A 13 -6.15 -7.27 4.13
C PHE A 13 -7.66 -7.44 4.05
N PHE A 14 -8.35 -6.55 3.37
CA PHE A 14 -9.82 -6.61 3.27
C PHE A 14 -10.30 -7.09 1.90
N ASP A 15 -9.39 -7.49 1.02
CA ASP A 15 -9.68 -8.02 -0.30
C ASP A 15 -10.56 -7.10 -1.16
N MET A 16 -10.44 -5.81 -0.97
CA MET A 16 -11.18 -4.83 -1.77
C MET A 16 -10.47 -4.57 -3.09
N THR A 17 -11.25 -4.41 -4.16
CA THR A 17 -10.70 -3.98 -5.45
C THR A 17 -10.41 -2.48 -5.43
N ASP A 18 -9.60 -2.02 -6.38
CA ASP A 18 -9.33 -0.58 -6.52
C ASP A 18 -10.62 0.21 -6.74
N VAL A 19 -11.57 -0.36 -7.49
CA VAL A 19 -12.87 0.29 -7.73
C VAL A 19 -13.65 0.44 -6.44
N GLU A 20 -13.69 -0.60 -5.62
CA GLU A 20 -14.40 -0.58 -4.34
C GLU A 20 -13.77 0.44 -3.38
N ILE A 21 -12.44 0.46 -3.33
CA ILE A 21 -11.72 1.41 -2.49
C ILE A 21 -11.98 2.85 -2.96
N ALA A 22 -11.98 3.07 -4.29
CA ALA A 22 -12.25 4.38 -4.87
C ALA A 22 -13.63 4.89 -4.47
N GLU A 23 -14.63 4.01 -4.51
CA GLU A 23 -15.98 4.36 -4.10
C GLU A 23 -16.07 4.68 -2.61
N LEU A 24 -15.41 3.87 -1.78
CA LEU A 24 -15.41 4.08 -0.34
C LEU A 24 -14.73 5.40 0.04
N MET A 25 -13.59 5.68 -0.56
CA MET A 25 -12.82 6.87 -0.23
C MET A 25 -13.19 8.10 -1.04
N LYS A 26 -14.10 7.95 -2.02
CA LYS A 26 -14.58 9.02 -2.88
C LYS A 26 -13.46 9.70 -3.67
N VAL A 27 -12.61 8.87 -4.26
CA VAL A 27 -11.51 9.32 -5.10
C VAL A 27 -11.50 8.51 -6.40
N PRO A 28 -10.84 9.00 -7.46
CA PRO A 28 -10.71 8.23 -8.70
C PRO A 28 -9.94 6.92 -8.48
N ARG A 29 -10.26 5.91 -9.29
CA ARG A 29 -9.58 4.61 -9.23
C ARG A 29 -8.07 4.77 -9.43
N SER A 30 -7.66 5.64 -10.34
CA SER A 30 -6.24 5.89 -10.59
C SER A 30 -5.51 6.39 -9.35
N THR A 31 -6.19 7.19 -8.51
CA THR A 31 -5.63 7.66 -7.25
C THR A 31 -5.40 6.50 -6.29
N VAL A 32 -6.34 5.55 -6.21
CA VAL A 32 -6.20 4.36 -5.38
C VAL A 32 -5.01 3.54 -5.84
N GLN A 33 -4.92 3.30 -7.14
CA GLN A 33 -3.80 2.54 -7.71
C GLN A 33 -2.46 3.19 -7.39
N TYR A 34 -2.37 4.50 -7.54
CA TYR A 34 -1.16 5.24 -7.22
C TYR A 34 -0.79 5.11 -5.74
N ARG A 35 -1.77 5.30 -4.86
CA ARG A 35 -1.54 5.19 -3.41
C ARG A 35 -1.07 3.79 -3.02
N ARG A 36 -1.68 2.77 -3.60
CA ARG A 36 -1.35 1.37 -3.32
C ARG A 36 0.05 1.01 -3.80
N THR A 37 0.37 1.31 -5.05
CA THR A 37 1.67 0.97 -5.63
C THR A 37 2.80 1.79 -5.02
N SER A 38 2.55 3.06 -4.75
CA SER A 38 3.54 3.95 -4.14
C SER A 38 3.90 3.46 -2.72
N SER A 39 2.91 3.07 -1.93
CA SER A 39 3.15 2.53 -0.59
C SER A 39 3.90 1.21 -0.63
N PHE A 40 3.59 0.37 -1.62
CA PHE A 40 4.27 -0.91 -1.77
C PHE A 40 5.76 -0.71 -2.04
N GLU A 41 6.10 0.24 -2.90
CA GLU A 41 7.50 0.54 -3.21
C GLU A 41 8.25 1.05 -1.99
N LEU A 42 7.60 1.90 -1.19
CA LEU A 42 8.19 2.39 0.04
C LEU A 42 8.44 1.28 1.04
N LEU A 43 7.48 0.37 1.17
CA LEU A 43 7.63 -0.77 2.06
C LEU A 43 8.76 -1.69 1.59
N LYS A 44 8.81 -1.96 0.29
CA LYS A 44 9.88 -2.77 -0.29
C LYS A 44 11.24 -2.18 -0.02
N ARG A 45 11.39 -0.87 -0.21
CA ARG A 45 12.64 -0.17 0.04
C ARG A 45 13.04 -0.27 1.51
N TYR A 46 12.08 -0.10 2.40
CA TYR A 46 12.32 -0.22 3.83
C TYR A 46 12.83 -1.62 4.20
N LEU A 47 12.22 -2.65 3.64
CA LEU A 47 12.63 -4.03 3.89
C LEU A 47 14.02 -4.31 3.33
N GLU A 48 14.34 -3.79 2.15
CA GLU A 48 15.65 -3.95 1.54
C GLU A 48 16.75 -3.29 2.37
N GLU A 49 16.49 -2.11 2.90
CA GLU A 49 17.45 -1.40 3.74
C GLU A 49 17.73 -2.14 5.05
N ARG A 50 16.80 -2.95 5.51
CA ARG A 50 16.93 -3.71 6.75
C ARG A 50 17.27 -5.18 6.54
N ALA A 51 17.58 -5.57 5.31
CA ALA A 51 17.89 -6.96 5.00
C ALA A 51 19.09 -7.47 5.80
N ASP A 52 20.10 -6.64 5.99
CA ASP A 52 21.29 -6.99 6.76
C ASP A 52 20.95 -7.29 8.22
N GLU A 53 20.01 -6.55 8.79
CA GLU A 53 19.57 -6.78 10.15
C GLU A 53 18.86 -8.12 10.30
N TRP A 54 18.14 -8.51 9.27
CA TRP A 54 17.40 -9.77 9.28
C TRP A 54 18.30 -10.98 9.13
N ASP A 55 19.39 -10.83 8.39
CA ASP A 55 20.37 -11.91 8.20
C ASP A 55 21.09 -12.25 9.51
N GLU A 56 21.15 -11.35 10.46
CA GLU A 56 21.77 -11.57 11.75
C GLU A 56 20.84 -12.31 12.74
N LEU A 57 19.57 -12.41 12.40
CA LEU A 57 18.61 -13.11 13.23
C LEU A 57 18.61 -14.60 12.95
#